data_32fdbdbb50cc0272cd046995d0aedea9
#
_entry.id   32fdbdbb50cc0272cd046995d0aedea9
#
_cell.length_a   1.000
_cell.length_b   1.000
_cell.length_c   1.000
_cell.angle_alpha   90.00
_cell.angle_beta   90.00
_cell.angle_gamma   90.00
#
_symmetry.space_group_name_H-M   'P 1'
#
loop_
_entity.id
_entity.type
_entity.pdbx_description
1 polymer ?
#
loop_
_entity_poly.entity_id
_entity_poly.type
_entity_poly.pdbx_seq_one_letter_code
_entity_poly.pdbx_strand_id
1 'polypeptide(L)'
;MDGEESFRAYVAGRIAALSRAAWLLTGDRHQAEDLVQLTLVRVARHWERVCAAGDPEPYVRRTMYSQHVSLWRRRWRGVDLHADPPEQTMPDGTAGVARALVVRAALARLAPRQRAVLVLRFFEDLTEVEAAAALNCSVSTVKSQTRDALARLRTHAPELAELVGIGAAAGEGR
;
A
#
# COMPACT_ATOMS: atom_id res chain seq x y z
N MET A 1 15.72 27.90 0.57
CA MET A 1 15.20 26.99 1.61
C MET A 1 16.19 25.85 1.72
N ASP A 2 16.72 25.61 2.90
CA ASP A 2 17.68 24.55 3.12
C ASP A 2 17.04 23.18 2.82
N GLY A 3 17.82 22.22 2.33
CA GLY A 3 17.30 20.88 1.98
C GLY A 3 16.62 20.18 3.16
N GLU A 4 17.12 20.40 4.37
CA GLU A 4 16.54 19.86 5.60
C GLU A 4 15.17 20.50 5.92
N GLU A 5 15.06 21.81 5.78
CA GLU A 5 13.80 22.53 6.03
C GLU A 5 12.72 22.12 5.02
N SER A 6 13.08 22.00 3.74
CA SER A 6 12.16 21.56 2.70
C SER A 6 11.70 20.11 2.91
N PHE A 7 12.60 19.23 3.36
CA PHE A 7 12.24 17.86 3.72
C PHE A 7 11.27 17.79 4.91
N ARG A 8 11.54 18.57 5.97
CA ARG A 8 10.62 18.64 7.13
C ARG A 8 9.24 19.13 6.74
N ALA A 9 9.15 20.16 5.91
CA ALA A 9 7.88 20.69 5.41
C ALA A 9 7.12 19.63 4.59
N TYR A 10 7.81 18.91 3.71
CA TYR A 10 7.22 17.80 2.96
C TYR A 10 6.68 16.71 3.89
N VAL A 11 7.49 16.25 4.85
CA VAL A 11 7.09 15.21 5.80
C VAL A 11 5.87 15.65 6.60
N ALA A 12 5.86 16.88 7.13
CA ALA A 12 4.73 17.41 7.91
C ALA A 12 3.42 17.38 7.09
N GLY A 13 3.48 17.73 5.80
CA GLY A 13 2.31 17.70 4.92
C GLY A 13 1.85 16.30 4.49
N ARG A 14 2.75 15.31 4.50
CA ARG A 14 2.48 13.98 3.93
C ARG A 14 2.41 12.83 4.92
N ILE A 15 2.89 13.01 6.15
CA ILE A 15 3.02 11.93 7.13
C ILE A 15 1.71 11.18 7.38
N ALA A 16 0.58 11.88 7.47
CA ALA A 16 -0.71 11.25 7.69
C ALA A 16 -1.14 10.36 6.52
N ALA A 17 -0.89 10.76 5.28
CA ALA A 17 -1.19 9.97 4.08
C ALA A 17 -0.27 8.75 3.98
N LEU A 18 1.04 8.93 4.21
CA LEU A 18 2.02 7.85 4.23
C LEU A 18 1.70 6.81 5.31
N SER A 19 1.32 7.26 6.51
CA SER A 19 0.94 6.36 7.61
C SER A 19 -0.31 5.55 7.29
N ARG A 20 -1.32 6.16 6.66
CA ARG A 20 -2.53 5.45 6.22
C ARG A 20 -2.20 4.39 5.16
N ALA A 21 -1.41 4.75 4.14
CA ALA A 21 -1.00 3.81 3.11
C ALA A 21 -0.17 2.66 3.70
N ALA A 22 0.81 2.96 4.55
CA ALA A 22 1.62 1.95 5.23
C ALA A 22 0.78 1.01 6.10
N TRP A 23 -0.24 1.53 6.79
CA TRP A 23 -1.15 0.72 7.58
C TRP A 23 -1.99 -0.23 6.71
N LEU A 24 -2.51 0.24 5.57
CA LEU A 24 -3.21 -0.62 4.62
C LEU A 24 -2.31 -1.72 4.03
N LEU A 25 -1.03 -1.40 3.82
CA LEU A 25 -0.05 -2.33 3.28
C LEU A 25 0.38 -3.39 4.29
N THR A 26 0.57 -3.04 5.55
CA THR A 26 1.13 -3.93 6.57
C THR A 26 0.06 -4.61 7.41
N GLY A 27 -1.05 -3.92 7.65
CA GLY A 27 -2.12 -4.37 8.53
C GLY A 27 -1.77 -4.32 10.03
N ASP A 28 -0.59 -3.84 10.38
CA ASP A 28 -0.08 -3.76 11.75
C ASP A 28 0.54 -2.38 12.00
N ARG A 29 0.27 -1.80 13.18
CA ARG A 29 0.68 -0.43 13.51
C ARG A 29 2.20 -0.28 13.56
N HIS A 30 2.88 -1.18 14.26
CA HIS A 30 4.33 -1.09 14.41
C HIS A 30 5.05 -1.29 13.08
N GLN A 31 4.57 -2.25 12.26
CA GLN A 31 5.10 -2.46 10.92
C GLN A 31 4.84 -1.26 9.99
N ALA A 32 3.71 -0.60 10.14
CA ALA A 32 3.41 0.62 9.38
C ALA A 32 4.35 1.77 9.77
N GLU A 33 4.57 1.98 11.07
CA GLU A 33 5.50 2.97 11.59
C GLU A 33 6.94 2.68 11.09
N ASP A 34 7.40 1.44 11.18
CA ASP A 34 8.69 1.01 10.65
C ASP A 34 8.82 1.26 9.14
N LEU A 35 7.79 0.92 8.37
CA LEU A 35 7.77 1.12 6.93
C LEU A 35 7.89 2.61 6.57
N VAL A 36 7.15 3.48 7.27
CA VAL A 36 7.22 4.93 7.08
C VAL A 36 8.62 5.44 7.45
N GLN A 37 9.16 5.07 8.61
CA GLN A 37 10.49 5.49 9.04
C GLN A 37 11.58 5.08 8.04
N LEU A 38 11.60 3.80 7.64
CA LEU A 38 12.55 3.31 6.64
C LEU A 38 12.43 4.05 5.30
N THR A 39 11.21 4.36 4.90
CA THR A 39 10.96 5.14 3.68
C THR A 39 11.55 6.53 3.81
N LEU A 40 11.22 7.25 4.89
CA LEU A 40 11.69 8.61 5.12
C LEU A 40 13.21 8.71 5.25
N VAL A 41 13.83 7.78 5.97
CA VAL A 41 15.31 7.71 6.07
C VAL A 41 15.95 7.53 4.69
N ARG A 42 15.37 6.69 3.84
CA ARG A 42 15.90 6.46 2.50
C ARG A 42 15.68 7.65 1.58
N VAL A 43 14.53 8.31 1.68
CA VAL A 43 14.21 9.52 0.91
C VAL A 43 15.11 10.68 1.32
N ALA A 44 15.32 10.91 2.64
CA ALA A 44 16.16 11.98 3.17
C ALA A 44 17.58 11.95 2.58
N ARG A 45 18.17 10.76 2.43
CA ARG A 45 19.52 10.59 1.86
C ARG A 45 19.66 11.07 0.41
N HIS A 46 18.56 11.22 -0.30
CA HIS A 46 18.53 11.58 -1.71
C HIS A 46 17.66 12.80 -2.00
N TRP A 47 17.23 13.50 -0.93
CA TRP A 47 16.20 14.53 -1.00
C TRP A 47 16.49 15.63 -2.01
N GLU A 48 17.68 16.23 -1.94
CA GLU A 48 18.07 17.31 -2.85
C GLU A 48 18.01 16.88 -4.32
N ARG A 49 18.53 15.67 -4.61
CA ARG A 49 18.51 15.12 -5.97
C ARG A 49 17.09 14.82 -6.44
N VAL A 50 16.24 14.34 -5.53
CA VAL A 50 14.84 14.04 -5.83
C VAL A 50 14.06 15.32 -6.13
N CYS A 51 14.23 16.36 -5.33
CA CYS A 51 13.60 17.65 -5.56
C CYS A 51 14.14 18.33 -6.83
N ALA A 52 15.42 18.22 -7.14
CA ALA A 52 16.00 18.74 -8.38
C ALA A 52 15.42 18.06 -9.64
N ALA A 53 14.94 16.83 -9.53
CA ALA A 53 14.27 16.11 -10.61
C ALA A 53 12.78 16.47 -10.77
N GLY A 54 12.20 17.26 -9.84
CA GLY A 54 10.80 17.71 -9.86
C GLY A 54 10.01 17.27 -8.64
N ASP A 55 8.79 16.77 -8.85
CA ASP A 55 7.91 16.31 -7.77
C ASP A 55 8.50 15.12 -7.03
N PRO A 56 8.72 15.19 -5.70
CA PRO A 56 9.25 14.10 -4.91
C PRO A 56 8.26 12.95 -4.70
N GLU A 57 6.97 13.18 -4.87
CA GLU A 57 5.91 12.22 -4.52
C GLU A 57 6.06 10.85 -5.23
N PRO A 58 6.31 10.77 -6.54
CA PRO A 58 6.52 9.49 -7.22
C PRO A 58 7.71 8.69 -6.66
N TYR A 59 8.79 9.37 -6.28
CA TYR A 59 9.97 8.72 -5.69
C TYR A 59 9.68 8.19 -4.28
N VAL A 60 9.01 8.99 -3.45
CA VAL A 60 8.63 8.59 -2.08
C VAL A 60 7.70 7.38 -2.13
N ARG A 61 6.69 7.44 -2.98
CA ARG A 61 5.73 6.35 -3.21
C ARG A 61 6.46 5.07 -3.66
N ARG A 62 7.25 5.14 -4.71
CA ARG A 62 8.06 4.01 -5.19
C ARG A 62 8.94 3.42 -4.09
N THR A 63 9.58 4.26 -3.28
CA THR A 63 10.44 3.84 -2.18
C THR A 63 9.63 3.06 -1.14
N MET A 64 8.48 3.56 -0.70
CA MET A 64 7.61 2.92 0.30
C MET A 64 7.12 1.55 -0.18
N TYR A 65 6.59 1.46 -1.38
CA TYR A 65 6.07 0.19 -1.92
C TYR A 65 7.19 -0.83 -2.17
N SER A 66 8.35 -0.40 -2.65
CA SER A 66 9.54 -1.25 -2.79
C SER A 66 10.03 -1.80 -1.45
N GLN A 67 10.04 -0.96 -0.41
CA GLN A 67 10.38 -1.37 0.95
C GLN A 67 9.38 -2.40 1.49
N HIS A 68 8.08 -2.16 1.34
CA HIS A 68 7.04 -3.08 1.76
C HIS A 68 7.24 -4.48 1.15
N VAL A 69 7.41 -4.57 -0.17
CA VAL A 69 7.64 -5.85 -0.87
C VAL A 69 8.95 -6.51 -0.41
N SER A 70 10.00 -5.72 -0.15
CA SER A 70 11.30 -6.24 0.30
C SER A 70 11.26 -6.76 1.72
N LEU A 71 10.61 -6.05 2.65
CA LEU A 71 10.44 -6.47 4.05
C LEU A 71 9.66 -7.78 4.13
N TRP A 72 8.59 -7.89 3.37
CA TRP A 72 7.82 -9.12 3.31
C TRP A 72 8.65 -10.28 2.79
N ARG A 73 9.42 -10.11 1.70
CA ARG A 73 10.27 -11.14 1.13
C ARG A 73 11.33 -11.63 2.13
N ARG A 74 11.85 -10.74 2.99
CA ARG A 74 12.81 -11.10 4.04
C ARG A 74 12.15 -11.95 5.14
N ARG A 75 10.94 -11.60 5.58
CA ARG A 75 10.17 -12.36 6.57
C ARG A 75 9.87 -13.78 6.08
N TRP A 76 9.45 -13.93 4.83
CA TRP A 76 9.09 -15.23 4.26
C TRP A 76 10.27 -16.14 3.94
N ARG A 77 11.49 -15.64 3.87
CA ARG A 77 12.68 -16.51 3.76
C ARG A 77 13.10 -17.16 5.08
N GLY A 78 12.53 -16.73 6.20
CA GLY A 78 12.88 -17.19 7.55
C GLY A 78 11.75 -17.83 8.34
N VAL A 79 10.53 -17.95 7.80
CA VAL A 79 9.35 -18.42 8.55
C VAL A 79 8.53 -19.39 7.72
N ASP A 80 8.20 -20.52 8.33
CA ASP A 80 7.26 -21.53 7.83
C ASP A 80 5.91 -20.92 7.43
N LEU A 81 5.34 -21.46 6.33
CA LEU A 81 4.12 -21.03 5.63
C LEU A 81 2.81 -21.13 6.44
N HIS A 82 2.85 -21.33 7.75
CA HIS A 82 1.69 -21.63 8.60
C HIS A 82 1.47 -20.66 9.77
N ALA A 83 2.08 -19.48 9.75
CA ALA A 83 1.76 -18.48 10.77
C ALA A 83 0.43 -17.81 10.41
N ASP A 84 -0.62 -18.15 11.18
CA ASP A 84 -1.87 -17.38 11.22
C ASP A 84 -1.57 -15.90 11.49
N PRO A 85 -2.31 -14.97 10.85
CA PRO A 85 -2.12 -13.56 11.14
C PRO A 85 -2.36 -13.30 12.62
N PRO A 86 -1.52 -12.50 13.29
CA PRO A 86 -1.64 -12.25 14.71
C PRO A 86 -3.03 -11.71 15.05
N GLU A 87 -3.63 -12.28 16.08
CA GLU A 87 -4.90 -11.88 16.64
C GLU A 87 -4.82 -10.40 17.07
N GLN A 88 -5.66 -9.56 16.50
CA GLN A 88 -5.55 -8.12 16.67
C GLN A 88 -6.65 -7.62 17.58
N THR A 89 -6.24 -6.98 18.68
CA THR A 89 -7.11 -6.22 19.58
C THR A 89 -7.87 -5.14 18.79
N MET A 90 -9.20 -5.21 18.86
CA MET A 90 -10.10 -4.20 18.29
C MET A 90 -9.99 -2.91 19.10
N PRO A 91 -9.76 -1.76 18.46
CA PRO A 91 -10.04 -0.47 19.11
C PRO A 91 -11.56 -0.26 19.14
N ASP A 92 -12.09 0.09 20.29
CA ASP A 92 -13.45 0.61 20.45
C ASP A 92 -13.61 1.86 19.58
N GLY A 93 -14.52 1.81 18.61
CA GLY A 93 -14.71 2.98 17.78
C GLY A 93 -15.82 2.84 16.72
N THR A 94 -16.42 3.97 16.43
CA THR A 94 -17.49 4.30 15.47
C THR A 94 -17.51 3.45 14.18
N ALA A 95 -18.65 3.39 13.49
CA ALA A 95 -18.89 2.62 12.25
C ALA A 95 -17.78 2.76 11.16
N GLY A 96 -17.07 3.90 11.12
CA GLY A 96 -15.93 4.13 10.23
C GLY A 96 -14.71 3.28 10.58
N VAL A 97 -14.44 3.08 11.87
CA VAL A 97 -13.32 2.25 12.34
C VAL A 97 -13.61 0.78 12.06
N ALA A 98 -14.84 0.32 12.31
CA ALA A 98 -15.24 -1.05 11.99
C ALA A 98 -15.06 -1.36 10.49
N ARG A 99 -15.48 -0.43 9.61
CA ARG A 99 -15.28 -0.59 8.15
C ARG A 99 -13.80 -0.64 7.76
N ALA A 100 -12.96 0.23 8.34
CA ALA A 100 -11.53 0.23 8.10
C ALA A 100 -10.86 -1.08 8.55
N LEU A 101 -11.32 -1.68 9.65
CA LEU A 101 -10.83 -2.97 10.13
C LEU A 101 -11.21 -4.12 9.19
N VAL A 102 -12.43 -4.13 8.65
CA VAL A 102 -12.88 -5.13 7.67
C VAL A 102 -12.03 -5.04 6.40
N VAL A 103 -11.83 -3.83 5.86
CA VAL A 103 -10.94 -3.60 4.70
C VAL A 103 -9.54 -4.13 4.95
N ARG A 104 -8.97 -3.80 6.11
CA ARG A 104 -7.65 -4.25 6.49
C ARG A 104 -7.56 -5.78 6.58
N ALA A 105 -8.50 -6.43 7.27
CA ALA A 105 -8.53 -7.87 7.42
C ALA A 105 -8.58 -8.59 6.07
N ALA A 106 -9.35 -8.07 5.13
CA ALA A 106 -9.41 -8.61 3.78
C ALA A 106 -8.10 -8.39 3.00
N LEU A 107 -7.50 -7.20 3.08
CA LEU A 107 -6.21 -6.91 2.47
C LEU A 107 -5.08 -7.78 3.06
N ALA A 108 -5.15 -8.11 4.35
CA ALA A 108 -4.17 -8.97 5.02
C ALA A 108 -4.09 -10.39 4.42
N ARG A 109 -5.17 -10.87 3.81
CA ARG A 109 -5.24 -12.18 3.13
C ARG A 109 -4.64 -12.19 1.73
N LEU A 110 -4.28 -11.03 1.19
CA LEU A 110 -3.67 -10.91 -0.13
C LEU A 110 -2.14 -11.05 -0.04
N ALA A 111 -1.55 -11.58 -1.10
CA ALA A 111 -0.11 -11.51 -1.29
C ALA A 111 0.35 -10.03 -1.31
N PRO A 112 1.54 -9.68 -0.80
CA PRO A 112 1.98 -8.29 -0.67
C PRO A 112 1.95 -7.49 -1.97
N ARG A 113 2.28 -8.10 -3.09
CA ARG A 113 2.19 -7.43 -4.40
C ARG A 113 0.74 -7.16 -4.81
N GLN A 114 -0.16 -8.11 -4.54
CA GLN A 114 -1.59 -7.95 -4.79
C GLN A 114 -2.18 -6.84 -3.91
N ARG A 115 -1.80 -6.82 -2.63
CA ARG A 115 -2.21 -5.76 -1.71
C ARG A 115 -1.68 -4.40 -2.16
N ALA A 116 -0.38 -4.31 -2.50
CA ALA A 116 0.23 -3.08 -2.99
C ALA A 116 -0.48 -2.53 -4.25
N VAL A 117 -0.80 -3.38 -5.21
CA VAL A 117 -1.55 -2.98 -6.41
C VAL A 117 -2.92 -2.41 -6.05
N LEU A 118 -3.68 -3.07 -5.16
CA LEU A 118 -5.00 -2.57 -4.77
C LEU A 118 -4.91 -1.25 -4.01
N VAL A 119 -3.95 -1.10 -3.10
CA VAL A 119 -3.76 0.17 -2.39
C VAL A 119 -3.42 1.30 -3.37
N LEU A 120 -2.51 1.07 -4.32
CA LEU A 120 -2.16 2.08 -5.33
C LEU A 120 -3.35 2.44 -6.22
N ARG A 121 -4.11 1.45 -6.68
CA ARG A 121 -5.19 1.66 -7.66
C ARG A 121 -6.45 2.27 -7.04
N PHE A 122 -6.83 1.83 -5.84
CA PHE A 122 -8.15 2.14 -5.26
C PHE A 122 -8.07 3.04 -4.02
N PHE A 123 -6.94 3.14 -3.36
CA PHE A 123 -6.76 4.04 -2.24
C PHE A 123 -5.98 5.30 -2.61
N GLU A 124 -4.92 5.15 -3.43
CA GLU A 124 -4.10 6.26 -3.92
C GLU A 124 -4.60 6.80 -5.28
N ASP A 125 -5.63 6.20 -5.86
CA ASP A 125 -6.27 6.57 -7.13
C ASP A 125 -5.28 6.71 -8.31
N LEU A 126 -4.27 5.85 -8.36
CA LEU A 126 -3.29 5.86 -9.45
C LEU A 126 -3.83 5.11 -10.67
N THR A 127 -3.43 5.56 -11.85
CA THR A 127 -3.59 4.81 -13.10
C THR A 127 -2.75 3.52 -13.08
N GLU A 128 -3.05 2.59 -13.98
CA GLU A 128 -2.25 1.36 -14.13
C GLU A 128 -0.79 1.65 -14.49
N VAL A 129 -0.55 2.72 -15.27
CA VAL A 129 0.78 3.16 -15.68
C VAL A 129 1.55 3.70 -14.48
N GLU A 130 0.94 4.55 -13.67
CA GLU A 130 1.56 5.09 -12.46
C GLU A 130 1.82 4.00 -11.40
N ALA A 131 0.87 3.07 -11.21
CA ALA A 131 1.06 1.93 -10.34
C ALA A 131 2.19 1.02 -10.81
N ALA A 132 2.32 0.79 -12.12
CA ALA A 132 3.42 0.03 -12.71
C ALA A 132 4.78 0.71 -12.46
N ALA A 133 4.85 2.03 -12.63
CA ALA A 133 6.03 2.82 -12.32
C ALA A 133 6.39 2.75 -10.82
N ALA A 134 5.40 2.88 -9.92
CA ALA A 134 5.59 2.80 -8.48
C ALA A 134 6.10 1.41 -8.03
N LEU A 135 5.58 0.33 -8.63
CA LEU A 135 5.95 -1.06 -8.31
C LEU A 135 7.17 -1.57 -9.09
N ASN A 136 7.69 -0.77 -10.03
CA ASN A 136 8.77 -1.15 -10.94
C ASN A 136 8.46 -2.46 -11.67
N CYS A 137 7.30 -2.54 -12.30
CA CYS A 137 6.84 -3.68 -13.08
C CYS A 137 6.09 -3.22 -14.35
N SER A 138 5.69 -4.16 -15.19
CA SER A 138 4.91 -3.85 -16.39
C SER A 138 3.43 -3.56 -16.06
N VAL A 139 2.77 -2.80 -16.93
CA VAL A 139 1.32 -2.56 -16.84
C VAL A 139 0.53 -3.87 -16.91
N SER A 140 0.98 -4.82 -17.72
CA SER A 140 0.35 -6.16 -17.79
C SER A 140 0.46 -6.90 -16.45
N THR A 141 1.56 -6.73 -15.71
CA THR A 141 1.72 -7.27 -14.34
C THR A 141 0.74 -6.60 -13.37
N VAL A 142 0.56 -5.28 -13.45
CA VAL A 142 -0.44 -4.57 -12.63
C VAL A 142 -1.84 -5.11 -12.92
N LYS A 143 -2.22 -5.24 -14.19
CA LYS A 143 -3.53 -5.79 -14.60
C LYS A 143 -3.77 -7.19 -14.07
N SER A 144 -2.81 -8.10 -14.23
CA SER A 144 -2.93 -9.48 -13.74
C SER A 144 -3.02 -9.53 -12.21
N GLN A 145 -2.15 -8.79 -11.49
CA GLN A 145 -2.20 -8.73 -10.02
C GLN A 145 -3.50 -8.11 -9.50
N THR A 146 -4.02 -7.08 -10.16
CA THR A 146 -5.32 -6.48 -9.82
C THR A 146 -6.43 -7.52 -9.97
N ARG A 147 -6.53 -8.18 -11.13
CA ARG A 147 -7.54 -9.21 -11.39
C ARG A 147 -7.50 -10.32 -10.34
N ASP A 148 -6.29 -10.85 -10.06
CA ASP A 148 -6.11 -11.96 -9.13
C ASP A 148 -6.42 -11.53 -7.68
N ALA A 149 -6.05 -10.31 -7.29
CA ALA A 149 -6.38 -9.73 -6.00
C ALA A 149 -7.89 -9.57 -5.82
N LEU A 150 -8.58 -9.04 -6.84
CA LEU A 150 -10.02 -8.86 -6.82
C LEU A 150 -10.78 -10.20 -6.78
N ALA A 151 -10.29 -11.21 -7.50
CA ALA A 151 -10.87 -12.56 -7.44
C ALA A 151 -10.78 -13.13 -6.01
N ARG A 152 -9.63 -12.97 -5.35
CA ARG A 152 -9.45 -13.37 -3.95
C ARG A 152 -10.35 -12.59 -2.98
N LEU A 153 -10.47 -11.28 -3.16
CA LEU A 153 -11.37 -10.47 -2.32
C LEU A 153 -12.82 -10.91 -2.45
N ARG A 154 -13.31 -11.21 -3.66
CA ARG A 154 -14.66 -11.72 -3.87
C ARG A 154 -14.91 -13.03 -3.12
N THR A 155 -13.91 -13.89 -3.01
CA THR A 155 -14.04 -15.17 -2.29
C THR A 155 -14.01 -15.00 -0.77
N HIS A 156 -13.17 -14.07 -0.25
CA HIS A 156 -12.91 -13.96 1.18
C HIS A 156 -13.59 -12.77 1.87
N ALA A 157 -14.03 -11.77 1.11
CA ALA A 157 -14.68 -10.56 1.60
C ALA A 157 -15.59 -9.96 0.51
N PRO A 158 -16.69 -10.64 0.14
CA PRO A 158 -17.58 -10.20 -0.95
C PRO A 158 -18.15 -8.79 -0.72
N GLU A 159 -18.40 -8.43 0.53
CA GLU A 159 -18.90 -7.09 0.91
C GLU A 159 -17.95 -5.96 0.49
N LEU A 160 -16.65 -6.21 0.49
CA LEU A 160 -15.65 -5.23 0.05
C LEU A 160 -15.52 -5.16 -1.46
N ALA A 161 -15.73 -6.26 -2.15
CA ALA A 161 -15.74 -6.29 -3.60
C ALA A 161 -16.87 -5.40 -4.15
N GLU A 162 -18.01 -5.34 -3.48
CA GLU A 162 -19.14 -4.45 -3.81
C GLU A 162 -18.81 -2.99 -3.49
N LEU A 163 -18.18 -2.70 -2.32
CA LEU A 163 -17.83 -1.35 -1.90
C LEU A 163 -16.81 -0.65 -2.81
N VAL A 164 -15.93 -1.40 -3.45
CA VAL A 164 -14.91 -0.88 -4.37
C VAL A 164 -15.47 -0.76 -5.80
N GLY A 165 -16.78 -0.95 -6.01
CA GLY A 165 -17.43 -0.83 -7.31
C GLY A 165 -17.07 -1.94 -8.31
N ILE A 166 -16.53 -3.07 -7.81
CA ILE A 166 -16.02 -4.15 -8.65
C ILE A 166 -17.14 -5.13 -9.06
N GLY A 167 -18.33 -4.93 -8.55
CA GLY A 167 -19.50 -5.76 -8.90
C GLY A 167 -20.05 -5.51 -10.30
N ALA A 168 -19.83 -4.34 -10.91
CA ALA A 168 -20.50 -3.91 -12.13
C ALA A 168 -19.68 -4.01 -13.43
N ALA A 169 -18.36 -4.25 -13.37
CA ALA A 169 -17.50 -4.18 -14.56
C ALA A 169 -17.13 -5.54 -15.18
N ALA A 170 -17.84 -6.61 -14.88
CA ALA A 170 -17.59 -7.94 -15.45
C ALA A 170 -18.59 -8.31 -16.59
N GLY A 171 -19.32 -7.35 -17.14
CA GLY A 171 -20.41 -7.61 -18.07
C GLY A 171 -20.36 -6.94 -19.44
N GLU A 172 -19.43 -6.03 -19.73
CA GLU A 172 -19.39 -5.37 -21.04
C GLU A 172 -17.99 -5.35 -21.64
N GLY A 173 -17.67 -6.39 -22.34
CA GLY A 173 -16.46 -6.52 -23.16
C GLY A 173 -16.66 -7.59 -24.20
N ARG A 174 -17.51 -7.27 -25.21
CA ARG A 174 -17.62 -8.03 -26.44
C ARG A 174 -16.63 -7.49 -27.44
#